data_6c72fc978f664a7847b6b0d044fb9dc9
#
_entry.id   6c72fc978f664a7847b6b0d044fb9dc9
#
_cell.length_a   1.000
_cell.length_b   1.000
_cell.length_c   1.000
_cell.angle_alpha   90.00
_cell.angle_beta   90.00
_cell.angle_gamma   90.00
#
_symmetry.space_group_name_H-M   'P 1'
#
loop_
_entity.id
_entity.type
_entity.pdbx_description
1 polymer ?
#
loop_
_entity_poly.entity_id
_entity_poly.type
_entity_poly.pdbx_seq_one_letter_code
_entity_poly.pdbx_strand_id
1 'polypeptide(L)'
;SLLKIMRPLAFFVCGLVAVSFYFQNVVGPIAQTKLYTLIISMKQKSPELDIPEGVFYSEIPDYNLKIAKKNRKTGMMYDVLIYNLKDGFENAHIIYADSGRMEMTADKQHLWLHLYSGDLFENLRSQSMKSQNVPYRREEFREKHTIIEFDSDFNMADASIMSNTSAAKDMSMLQASIDSMKMVGDSIGRQYYREVSEGNFRSTYGLTKEDTVKIMEANITEYNIDSLYEVAPLMQKQKVISSAASRAENLSSDINFKSYTMGSHDYSMRKHEIEWHKKITISLSCLLFFFIGAPLGGIIRKGGLGMPVIVSVMLF
;
A
#
# COMPACT_ATOMS: atom_id res chain seq x y z
N SER A 1 21.21 12.84 -51.92
CA SER A 1 20.11 13.33 -51.11
C SER A 1 20.17 12.71 -49.69
N LEU A 2 20.03 13.52 -48.68
CA LEU A 2 20.11 13.13 -47.24
C LEU A 2 19.18 11.93 -46.92
N LEU A 3 17.98 11.93 -47.52
CA LEU A 3 16.97 10.85 -47.39
C LEU A 3 17.46 9.48 -47.84
N LYS A 4 18.35 9.38 -48.86
CA LYS A 4 18.90 8.09 -49.32
C LYS A 4 19.86 7.50 -48.29
N ILE A 5 20.63 8.35 -47.59
CA ILE A 5 21.61 7.93 -46.57
C ILE A 5 20.87 7.58 -45.27
N MET A 6 19.77 8.27 -44.95
CA MET A 6 18.98 8.02 -43.75
C MET A 6 18.18 6.72 -43.80
N ARG A 7 17.79 6.21 -45.00
CA ARG A 7 16.97 4.99 -45.13
C ARG A 7 17.57 3.76 -44.41
N PRO A 8 18.82 3.33 -44.68
CA PRO A 8 19.37 2.15 -44.00
C PRO A 8 19.50 2.35 -42.51
N LEU A 9 19.80 3.57 -42.07
CA LEU A 9 19.92 3.93 -40.66
C LEU A 9 18.54 3.89 -39.95
N ALA A 10 17.49 4.34 -40.64
CA ALA A 10 16.12 4.25 -40.15
C ALA A 10 15.67 2.79 -39.95
N PHE A 11 16.00 1.89 -40.87
CA PHE A 11 15.74 0.45 -40.71
C PHE A 11 16.45 -0.14 -39.52
N PHE A 12 17.71 0.26 -39.28
CA PHE A 12 18.46 -0.17 -38.10
C PHE A 12 17.82 0.32 -36.81
N VAL A 13 17.40 1.57 -36.78
CA VAL A 13 16.71 2.17 -35.58
C VAL A 13 15.35 1.50 -35.36
N CYS A 14 14.58 1.18 -36.40
CA CYS A 14 13.35 0.40 -36.25
C CYS A 14 13.62 -0.98 -35.63
N GLY A 15 14.71 -1.62 -36.01
CA GLY A 15 15.16 -2.86 -35.37
C GLY A 15 15.46 -2.66 -33.87
N LEU A 16 16.15 -1.57 -33.54
CA LEU A 16 16.41 -1.24 -32.12
C LEU A 16 15.13 -0.96 -31.33
N VAL A 17 14.14 -0.29 -31.91
CA VAL A 17 12.83 -0.07 -31.29
C VAL A 17 12.13 -1.40 -30.99
N ALA A 18 12.14 -2.35 -31.92
CA ALA A 18 11.56 -3.67 -31.73
C ALA A 18 12.27 -4.45 -30.61
N VAL A 19 13.59 -4.41 -30.58
CA VAL A 19 14.39 -5.02 -29.51
C VAL A 19 14.11 -4.34 -28.17
N SER A 20 14.06 -3.01 -28.12
CA SER A 20 13.74 -2.24 -26.92
C SER A 20 12.34 -2.59 -26.38
N PHE A 21 11.35 -2.71 -27.28
CA PHE A 21 10.00 -3.13 -26.92
C PHE A 21 9.98 -4.55 -26.33
N TYR A 22 10.69 -5.48 -26.94
CA TYR A 22 10.83 -6.84 -26.41
C TYR A 22 11.44 -6.86 -25.01
N PHE A 23 12.50 -6.08 -24.80
CA PHE A 23 13.11 -5.94 -23.46
C PHE A 23 12.14 -5.36 -22.44
N GLN A 24 11.41 -4.31 -22.78
CA GLN A 24 10.44 -3.68 -21.88
C GLN A 24 9.24 -4.58 -21.57
N ASN A 25 8.81 -5.41 -22.54
CA ASN A 25 7.61 -6.21 -22.39
C ASN A 25 7.87 -7.59 -21.79
N VAL A 26 9.03 -8.20 -22.04
CA VAL A 26 9.32 -9.58 -21.60
C VAL A 26 10.44 -9.61 -20.57
N VAL A 27 11.60 -9.04 -20.88
CA VAL A 27 12.79 -9.15 -20.02
C VAL A 27 12.62 -8.30 -18.76
N GLY A 28 12.08 -7.09 -18.89
CA GLY A 28 11.84 -6.17 -17.78
C GLY A 28 10.98 -6.76 -16.67
N PRO A 29 9.76 -7.24 -16.94
CA PRO A 29 8.90 -7.89 -15.95
C PRO A 29 9.57 -9.08 -15.23
N ILE A 30 10.24 -9.95 -15.99
CA ILE A 30 10.97 -11.10 -15.43
C ILE A 30 12.11 -10.63 -14.51
N ALA A 31 12.87 -9.63 -14.94
CA ALA A 31 13.96 -9.07 -14.16
C ALA A 31 13.44 -8.40 -12.88
N GLN A 32 12.34 -7.64 -12.95
CA GLN A 32 11.69 -7.02 -11.81
C GLN A 32 11.20 -8.06 -10.80
N THR A 33 10.51 -9.11 -11.26
CA THR A 33 10.07 -10.20 -10.37
C THR A 33 11.26 -10.84 -9.66
N LYS A 34 12.34 -11.16 -10.40
CA LYS A 34 13.54 -11.74 -9.80
C LYS A 34 14.23 -10.81 -8.81
N LEU A 35 14.29 -9.51 -9.12
CA LEU A 35 14.88 -8.50 -8.25
C LEU A 35 14.09 -8.39 -6.94
N TYR A 36 12.76 -8.31 -7.01
CA TYR A 36 11.91 -8.26 -5.81
C TYR A 36 12.04 -9.55 -4.98
N THR A 37 12.02 -10.72 -5.63
CA THR A 37 12.23 -11.99 -4.95
C THR A 37 13.59 -12.03 -4.24
N LEU A 38 14.63 -11.50 -4.88
CA LEU A 38 15.96 -11.42 -4.29
C LEU A 38 15.99 -10.48 -3.07
N ILE A 39 15.40 -9.28 -3.19
CA ILE A 39 15.34 -8.30 -2.10
C ILE A 39 14.61 -8.88 -0.89
N ILE A 40 13.46 -9.53 -1.12
CA ILE A 40 12.69 -10.16 -0.04
C ILE A 40 13.47 -11.32 0.57
N SER A 41 14.07 -12.18 -0.26
CA SER A 41 14.90 -13.28 0.24
C SER A 41 16.12 -12.79 1.05
N MET A 42 16.68 -11.63 0.69
CA MET A 42 17.75 -11.01 1.48
C MET A 42 17.23 -10.49 2.82
N LYS A 43 16.06 -9.84 2.84
CA LYS A 43 15.42 -9.36 4.07
C LYS A 43 15.09 -10.52 5.02
N GLN A 44 14.59 -11.62 4.50
CA GLN A 44 14.27 -12.82 5.28
C GLN A 44 15.50 -13.57 5.79
N LYS A 45 16.61 -13.55 5.04
CA LYS A 45 17.86 -14.21 5.48
C LYS A 45 18.54 -13.52 6.65
N SER A 46 18.28 -12.25 6.86
CA SER A 46 18.97 -11.45 7.89
C SER A 46 18.03 -10.35 8.40
N PRO A 47 16.90 -10.72 9.06
CA PRO A 47 15.96 -9.73 9.59
C PRO A 47 16.63 -8.79 10.61
N GLU A 48 17.68 -9.27 11.28
CA GLU A 48 18.50 -8.45 12.16
C GLU A 48 19.14 -7.25 11.43
N LEU A 49 19.34 -7.30 10.11
CA LEU A 49 19.93 -6.20 9.34
C LEU A 49 18.96 -5.07 9.06
N ASP A 50 17.68 -5.34 9.08
CA ASP A 50 16.63 -4.37 8.68
C ASP A 50 16.05 -3.56 9.85
N ILE A 51 16.39 -3.88 11.12
CA ILE A 51 15.89 -3.14 12.28
C ILE A 51 16.47 -1.71 12.27
N PRO A 52 15.61 -0.67 12.11
CA PRO A 52 16.05 0.71 12.07
C PRO A 52 16.42 1.22 13.48
N GLU A 53 17.41 2.11 13.55
CA GLU A 53 17.80 2.75 14.80
C GLU A 53 16.78 3.85 15.20
N GLY A 54 16.41 3.89 16.46
CA GLY A 54 15.57 4.93 17.06
C GLY A 54 14.07 4.86 16.75
N VAL A 55 13.63 3.91 15.94
CA VAL A 55 12.24 3.75 15.51
C VAL A 55 11.69 2.37 15.94
N PHE A 56 10.39 2.27 16.16
CA PHE A 56 9.75 0.99 16.41
C PHE A 56 9.67 0.16 15.11
N TYR A 57 10.10 -1.08 15.21
CA TYR A 57 10.04 -2.09 14.17
C TYR A 57 8.97 -3.12 14.53
N SER A 58 7.92 -3.23 13.69
CA SER A 58 6.73 -4.05 13.94
C SER A 58 6.54 -5.14 12.87
N GLU A 59 7.57 -5.46 12.09
CA GLU A 59 7.46 -6.49 11.04
C GLU A 59 7.57 -7.93 11.60
N ILE A 60 7.91 -8.08 12.88
CA ILE A 60 7.89 -9.37 13.57
C ILE A 60 6.49 -9.53 14.18
N PRO A 61 5.73 -10.59 13.83
CA PRO A 61 4.41 -10.83 14.39
C PRO A 61 4.43 -10.82 15.93
N ASP A 62 3.47 -10.14 16.54
CA ASP A 62 3.28 -10.02 17.99
C ASP A 62 4.42 -9.31 18.75
N TYR A 63 5.42 -8.77 18.07
CA TYR A 63 6.52 -8.07 18.69
C TYR A 63 6.76 -6.69 18.10
N ASN A 64 6.91 -5.68 18.97
CA ASN A 64 7.38 -4.36 18.61
C ASN A 64 8.75 -4.13 19.24
N LEU A 65 9.77 -3.97 18.41
CA LEU A 65 11.15 -3.83 18.81
C LEU A 65 11.65 -2.41 18.52
N LYS A 66 12.34 -1.82 19.47
CA LYS A 66 13.05 -0.55 19.28
C LYS A 66 14.49 -0.69 19.79
N ILE A 67 15.44 -0.21 19.03
CA ILE A 67 16.85 -0.15 19.40
C ILE A 67 17.37 1.28 19.27
N ALA A 68 18.25 1.71 20.15
CA ALA A 68 18.83 3.05 20.03
C ALA A 68 19.99 3.05 19.03
N LYS A 69 20.86 2.05 19.05
CA LYS A 69 22.02 1.92 18.17
C LYS A 69 22.28 0.48 17.78
N LYS A 70 22.93 0.29 16.63
CA LYS A 70 23.30 -1.01 16.12
C LYS A 70 24.72 -1.01 15.57
N ASN A 71 25.49 -1.99 15.95
CA ASN A 71 26.79 -2.24 15.34
C ASN A 71 26.63 -3.21 14.16
N ARG A 72 26.71 -2.68 12.93
CA ARG A 72 26.52 -3.46 11.70
C ARG A 72 27.58 -4.55 11.47
N LYS A 73 28.74 -4.47 12.14
CA LYS A 73 29.80 -5.48 11.98
C LYS A 73 29.61 -6.68 12.89
N THR A 74 29.11 -6.47 14.11
CA THR A 74 28.93 -7.52 15.11
C THR A 74 27.50 -7.99 15.29
N GLY A 75 26.51 -7.26 14.70
CA GLY A 75 25.08 -7.51 14.90
C GLY A 75 24.57 -7.11 16.29
N MET A 76 25.41 -6.51 17.15
CA MET A 76 25.01 -6.07 18.48
C MET A 76 24.10 -4.86 18.42
N MET A 77 23.01 -4.93 19.13
CA MET A 77 22.02 -3.88 19.36
C MET A 77 22.19 -3.34 20.77
N TYR A 78 21.96 -2.04 20.96
CA TYR A 78 22.10 -1.35 22.24
C TYR A 78 20.80 -0.61 22.59
N ASP A 79 20.48 -0.55 23.89
CA ASP A 79 19.23 0.01 24.43
C ASP A 79 18.01 -0.63 23.74
N VAL A 80 17.87 -1.92 23.96
CA VAL A 80 16.84 -2.74 23.30
C VAL A 80 15.58 -2.70 24.12
N LEU A 81 14.48 -2.21 23.51
CA LEU A 81 13.15 -2.20 24.10
C LEU A 81 12.22 -3.08 23.24
N ILE A 82 11.59 -4.05 23.86
CA ILE A 82 10.71 -5.02 23.20
C ILE A 82 9.35 -5.04 23.89
N TYR A 83 8.31 -4.89 23.11
CA TYR A 83 6.94 -5.19 23.51
C TYR A 83 6.54 -6.53 22.91
N ASN A 84 6.27 -7.50 23.75
CA ASN A 84 5.64 -8.76 23.34
C ASN A 84 4.13 -8.60 23.54
N LEU A 85 3.38 -8.67 22.43
CA LEU A 85 1.93 -8.45 22.36
C LEU A 85 1.16 -9.76 22.13
N LYS A 86 1.81 -10.91 22.27
CA LYS A 86 1.21 -12.23 22.00
C LYS A 86 -0.08 -12.47 22.80
N ASP A 87 -0.15 -11.95 24.03
CA ASP A 87 -1.31 -12.06 24.91
C ASP A 87 -2.22 -10.81 24.86
N GLY A 88 -2.08 -10.01 23.81
CA GLY A 88 -2.82 -8.78 23.62
C GLY A 88 -2.16 -7.56 24.28
N PHE A 89 -2.60 -6.37 23.87
CA PHE A 89 -2.01 -5.10 24.30
C PHE A 89 -2.14 -4.85 25.82
N GLU A 90 -3.20 -5.36 26.44
CA GLU A 90 -3.43 -5.20 27.88
C GLU A 90 -2.52 -6.08 28.76
N ASN A 91 -2.02 -7.18 28.19
CA ASN A 91 -1.10 -8.11 28.84
C ASN A 91 0.31 -8.07 28.22
N ALA A 92 0.67 -6.93 27.65
CA ALA A 92 1.97 -6.78 26.99
C ALA A 92 3.11 -7.02 27.99
N HIS A 93 4.07 -7.87 27.59
CA HIS A 93 5.32 -8.02 28.31
C HIS A 93 6.32 -7.03 27.74
N ILE A 94 6.94 -6.24 28.59
CA ILE A 94 7.91 -5.22 28.21
C ILE A 94 9.29 -5.71 28.67
N ILE A 95 10.22 -5.84 27.71
CA ILE A 95 11.59 -6.21 27.99
C ILE A 95 12.48 -5.01 27.64
N TYR A 96 13.27 -4.57 28.59
CA TYR A 96 14.32 -3.59 28.36
C TYR A 96 15.67 -4.26 28.61
N ALA A 97 16.62 -4.13 27.69
CA ALA A 97 17.96 -4.69 27.81
C ALA A 97 19.03 -3.69 27.36
N ASP A 98 20.15 -3.64 28.06
CA ASP A 98 21.28 -2.76 27.75
C ASP A 98 21.88 -3.11 26.37
N SER A 99 21.92 -4.40 26.06
CA SER A 99 22.36 -4.87 24.74
C SER A 99 21.71 -6.19 24.38
N GLY A 100 21.75 -6.52 23.10
CA GLY A 100 21.25 -7.80 22.60
C GLY A 100 21.78 -8.12 21.22
N ARG A 101 21.61 -9.37 20.85
CA ARG A 101 21.90 -9.88 19.51
C ARG A 101 20.75 -10.77 19.04
N MET A 102 20.39 -10.61 17.80
CA MET A 102 19.37 -11.44 17.16
C MET A 102 20.03 -12.28 16.09
N GLU A 103 19.75 -13.57 16.09
CA GLU A 103 20.26 -14.53 15.11
C GLU A 103 19.12 -15.41 14.61
N MET A 104 19.19 -15.80 13.35
CA MET A 104 18.27 -16.78 12.82
C MET A 104 18.71 -18.18 13.19
N THR A 105 17.79 -19.02 13.62
CA THR A 105 18.07 -20.44 13.89
C THR A 105 18.41 -21.20 12.60
N ALA A 106 19.07 -22.34 12.73
CA ALA A 106 19.50 -23.16 11.58
C ALA A 106 18.32 -23.67 10.73
N ASP A 107 17.15 -23.86 11.33
CA ASP A 107 15.90 -24.24 10.68
C ASP A 107 15.22 -23.10 9.92
N LYS A 108 15.68 -21.84 10.14
CA LYS A 108 15.12 -20.61 9.55
C LYS A 108 13.65 -20.33 9.89
N GLN A 109 13.11 -20.97 10.89
CA GLN A 109 11.73 -20.79 11.34
C GLN A 109 11.63 -19.96 12.61
N HIS A 110 12.77 -19.71 13.28
CA HIS A 110 12.79 -18.97 14.51
C HIS A 110 13.91 -17.92 14.53
N LEU A 111 13.66 -16.84 15.24
CA LEU A 111 14.66 -15.84 15.59
C LEU A 111 15.12 -16.08 17.03
N TRP A 112 16.39 -16.27 17.23
CA TRP A 112 17.00 -16.40 18.53
C TRP A 112 17.49 -15.04 19.01
N LEU A 113 16.87 -14.54 20.06
CA LEU A 113 17.16 -13.25 20.66
C LEU A 113 17.95 -13.47 21.95
N HIS A 114 19.19 -13.02 21.95
CA HIS A 114 20.06 -13.00 23.12
C HIS A 114 20.07 -11.58 23.68
N LEU A 115 19.64 -11.41 24.92
CA LEU A 115 19.59 -10.14 25.63
C LEU A 115 20.53 -10.19 26.82
N TYR A 116 21.24 -9.10 27.05
CA TYR A 116 22.20 -8.96 28.12
C TYR A 116 21.83 -7.79 29.03
N SER A 117 21.83 -8.03 30.34
CA SER A 117 21.56 -7.04 31.39
C SER A 117 20.28 -6.26 31.15
N GLY A 118 19.24 -6.57 31.90
CA GLY A 118 17.96 -5.90 31.66
C GLY A 118 16.86 -6.29 32.62
N ASP A 119 15.70 -5.72 32.37
CA ASP A 119 14.46 -5.90 33.11
C ASP A 119 13.33 -6.42 32.22
N LEU A 120 12.55 -7.33 32.73
CA LEU A 120 11.26 -7.76 32.19
C LEU A 120 10.14 -7.26 33.10
N PHE A 121 9.15 -6.61 32.49
CA PHE A 121 7.90 -6.19 33.13
C PHE A 121 6.75 -6.96 32.52
N GLU A 122 5.93 -7.59 33.36
CA GLU A 122 4.78 -8.38 32.97
C GLU A 122 3.56 -8.00 33.79
N ASN A 123 2.45 -7.69 33.13
CA ASN A 123 1.16 -7.47 33.78
C ASN A 123 0.47 -8.82 34.03
N LEU A 124 0.11 -9.09 35.30
CA LEU A 124 -0.58 -10.33 35.71
C LEU A 124 -2.10 -10.16 35.73
N ARG A 125 -2.67 -9.43 34.77
CA ARG A 125 -4.10 -9.08 34.73
C ARG A 125 -5.02 -10.30 34.58
N SER A 126 -4.55 -11.34 33.92
CA SER A 126 -5.32 -12.59 33.76
C SER A 126 -5.65 -13.31 35.08
N GLN A 127 -4.90 -13.03 36.15
CA GLN A 127 -5.11 -13.64 37.46
C GLN A 127 -6.07 -12.86 38.36
N SER A 128 -6.46 -11.62 38.02
CA SER A 128 -7.29 -10.76 38.87
C SER A 128 -8.30 -9.93 38.09
N MET A 129 -9.34 -10.57 37.55
CA MET A 129 -10.41 -9.89 36.81
C MET A 129 -11.26 -8.88 37.60
N LYS A 130 -11.07 -8.71 38.92
CA LYS A 130 -11.93 -7.88 39.79
C LYS A 130 -11.20 -6.76 40.54
N SER A 131 -9.90 -6.58 40.39
CA SER A 131 -9.15 -5.58 41.15
C SER A 131 -8.84 -4.35 40.29
N GLN A 132 -9.05 -3.14 40.85
CA GLN A 132 -8.59 -1.88 40.27
C GLN A 132 -7.05 -1.80 40.17
N ASN A 133 -6.34 -2.59 40.98
CA ASN A 133 -4.88 -2.68 40.98
C ASN A 133 -4.48 -3.98 40.30
N VAL A 134 -3.89 -3.84 39.10
CA VAL A 134 -3.32 -4.98 38.35
C VAL A 134 -1.94 -5.29 38.94
N PRO A 135 -1.71 -6.50 39.47
CA PRO A 135 -0.37 -6.88 39.92
C PRO A 135 0.56 -6.96 38.71
N TYR A 136 1.78 -6.52 38.88
CA TYR A 136 2.84 -6.66 37.88
C TYR A 136 4.03 -7.40 38.46
N ARG A 137 4.75 -8.13 37.60
CA ARG A 137 6.00 -8.81 37.91
C ARG A 137 7.15 -8.05 37.25
N ARG A 138 8.21 -7.76 38.01
CA ARG A 138 9.49 -7.29 37.49
C ARG A 138 10.52 -8.40 37.70
N GLU A 139 11.24 -8.74 36.67
CA GLU A 139 12.32 -9.71 36.67
C GLU A 139 13.57 -9.03 36.14
N GLU A 140 14.63 -8.98 36.94
CA GLU A 140 15.94 -8.52 36.52
C GLU A 140 16.75 -9.70 36.02
N PHE A 141 17.38 -9.60 34.86
CA PHE A 141 18.17 -10.66 34.27
C PHE A 141 19.56 -10.17 33.85
N ARG A 142 20.55 -11.02 33.96
CA ARG A 142 21.89 -10.79 33.41
C ARG A 142 21.98 -11.24 31.96
N GLU A 143 21.31 -12.34 31.64
CA GLU A 143 21.25 -12.91 30.33
C GLU A 143 19.87 -13.55 30.14
N LYS A 144 19.24 -13.26 29.00
CA LYS A 144 17.93 -13.82 28.64
C LYS A 144 17.93 -14.28 27.19
N HIS A 145 17.51 -15.50 26.96
CA HIS A 145 17.33 -16.06 25.64
C HIS A 145 15.84 -16.20 25.36
N THR A 146 15.42 -15.64 24.24
CA THR A 146 14.04 -15.72 23.79
C THR A 146 14.01 -16.22 22.36
N ILE A 147 13.19 -17.21 22.10
CA ILE A 147 12.93 -17.72 20.75
C ILE A 147 11.62 -17.08 20.27
N ILE A 148 11.67 -16.42 19.15
CA ILE A 148 10.52 -15.80 18.48
C ILE A 148 10.22 -16.63 17.25
N GLU A 149 8.98 -17.10 17.12
CA GLU A 149 8.51 -17.73 15.90
C GLU A 149 8.56 -16.72 14.76
N PHE A 150 9.31 -17.01 13.74
CA PHE A 150 9.46 -16.16 12.58
C PHE A 150 9.41 -17.05 11.35
N ASP A 151 8.30 -17.01 10.66
CA ASP A 151 8.13 -17.72 9.41
C ASP A 151 8.97 -17.05 8.31
N SER A 152 10.16 -17.60 8.09
CA SER A 152 11.03 -17.18 6.99
C SER A 152 10.76 -17.95 5.71
N ASP A 153 9.81 -18.87 5.71
CA ASP A 153 9.42 -19.62 4.52
C ASP A 153 8.70 -18.70 3.54
N PHE A 154 9.52 -17.99 2.78
CA PHE A 154 9.06 -17.36 1.56
C PHE A 154 8.58 -18.45 0.59
N ASN A 155 7.34 -18.83 0.77
CA ASN A 155 6.66 -19.69 -0.19
C ASN A 155 6.57 -18.97 -1.54
N MET A 156 6.72 -19.71 -2.63
CA MET A 156 6.50 -19.19 -4.00
C MET A 156 5.14 -18.48 -4.18
N ALA A 157 4.19 -18.68 -3.25
CA ALA A 157 2.95 -17.93 -3.14
C ALA A 157 3.19 -16.43 -2.90
N ASP A 158 4.21 -16.05 -2.13
CA ASP A 158 4.57 -14.65 -1.90
C ASP A 158 5.24 -14.04 -3.13
N ALA A 159 5.93 -14.84 -3.95
CA ALA A 159 6.39 -14.43 -5.27
C ALA A 159 5.23 -14.08 -6.20
N SER A 160 4.07 -14.75 -6.05
CA SER A 160 2.85 -14.43 -6.80
C SER A 160 2.25 -13.08 -6.39
N ILE A 161 2.37 -12.69 -5.12
CA ILE A 161 1.95 -11.36 -4.64
C ILE A 161 2.83 -10.28 -5.29
N MET A 162 4.14 -10.53 -5.41
CA MET A 162 5.06 -9.60 -6.07
C MET A 162 4.89 -9.54 -7.58
N SER A 163 4.50 -10.65 -8.22
CA SER A 163 4.14 -10.67 -9.64
C SER A 163 2.88 -9.84 -9.95
N ASN A 164 2.08 -9.51 -8.93
CA ASN A 164 0.92 -8.62 -9.05
C ASN A 164 1.27 -7.13 -9.11
N THR A 165 2.53 -6.75 -8.87
CA THR A 165 2.94 -5.35 -9.04
C THR A 165 2.89 -4.94 -10.50
N SER A 166 2.49 -3.70 -10.80
CA SER A 166 2.39 -3.20 -12.17
C SER A 166 3.70 -3.32 -12.96
N ALA A 167 4.85 -3.14 -12.30
CA ALA A 167 6.17 -3.22 -12.92
C ALA A 167 6.59 -4.66 -13.32
N ALA A 168 6.02 -5.68 -12.67
CA ALA A 168 6.32 -7.09 -12.92
C ALA A 168 5.42 -7.73 -13.99
N LYS A 169 4.46 -6.98 -14.53
CA LYS A 169 3.50 -7.47 -15.53
C LYS A 169 3.95 -7.11 -16.96
N ASP A 170 3.69 -7.99 -17.90
CA ASP A 170 3.77 -7.68 -19.32
C ASP A 170 2.57 -6.81 -19.77
N MET A 171 2.57 -6.38 -21.01
CA MET A 171 1.54 -5.49 -21.55
C MET A 171 0.15 -6.14 -21.59
N SER A 172 0.06 -7.43 -21.84
CA SER A 172 -1.20 -8.17 -21.87
C SER A 172 -1.77 -8.36 -20.46
N MET A 173 -0.90 -8.69 -19.51
CA MET A 173 -1.26 -8.79 -18.09
C MET A 173 -1.67 -7.43 -17.49
N LEU A 174 -1.00 -6.35 -17.91
CA LEU A 174 -1.38 -4.99 -17.51
C LEU A 174 -2.78 -4.64 -18.02
N GLN A 175 -3.04 -4.90 -19.30
CA GLN A 175 -4.36 -4.66 -19.91
C GLN A 175 -5.46 -5.43 -19.18
N ALA A 176 -5.27 -6.74 -18.99
CA ALA A 176 -6.23 -7.57 -18.25
C ALA A 176 -6.47 -7.08 -16.81
N SER A 177 -5.40 -6.61 -16.14
CA SER A 177 -5.51 -6.05 -14.81
C SER A 177 -6.28 -4.73 -14.78
N ILE A 178 -6.04 -3.84 -15.75
CA ILE A 178 -6.76 -2.56 -15.90
C ILE A 178 -8.25 -2.83 -16.15
N ASP A 179 -8.58 -3.75 -17.06
CA ASP A 179 -9.97 -4.09 -17.38
C ASP A 179 -10.69 -4.69 -16.18
N SER A 180 -10.03 -5.59 -15.44
CA SER A 180 -10.55 -6.14 -14.19
C SER A 180 -10.76 -5.06 -13.14
N MET A 181 -9.79 -4.16 -12.94
CA MET A 181 -9.91 -3.05 -11.99
C MET A 181 -11.06 -2.09 -12.36
N LYS A 182 -11.23 -1.78 -13.65
CA LYS A 182 -12.36 -0.96 -14.12
C LYS A 182 -13.69 -1.61 -13.78
N MET A 183 -13.83 -2.90 -14.08
CA MET A 183 -15.07 -3.64 -13.78
C MET A 183 -15.38 -3.66 -12.28
N VAL A 184 -14.38 -3.91 -11.45
CA VAL A 184 -14.51 -3.91 -9.98
C VAL A 184 -14.86 -2.50 -9.48
N GLY A 185 -14.16 -1.46 -9.95
CA GLY A 185 -14.43 -0.07 -9.59
C GLY A 185 -15.84 0.36 -9.94
N ASP A 186 -16.33 0.03 -11.14
CA ASP A 186 -17.71 0.30 -11.57
C ASP A 186 -18.74 -0.44 -10.72
N SER A 187 -18.42 -1.67 -10.30
CA SER A 187 -19.29 -2.45 -9.41
C SER A 187 -19.39 -1.82 -8.02
N ILE A 188 -18.25 -1.47 -7.43
CA ILE A 188 -18.16 -0.80 -6.12
C ILE A 188 -18.85 0.57 -6.18
N GLY A 189 -18.61 1.36 -7.23
CA GLY A 189 -19.26 2.66 -7.43
C GLY A 189 -20.78 2.56 -7.49
N ARG A 190 -21.31 1.57 -8.23
CA ARG A 190 -22.75 1.30 -8.27
C ARG A 190 -23.32 0.82 -6.93
N GLN A 191 -22.55 0.04 -6.19
CA GLN A 191 -22.94 -0.40 -4.84
C GLN A 191 -22.99 0.80 -3.89
N TYR A 192 -21.96 1.63 -3.85
CA TYR A 192 -21.93 2.84 -3.01
C TYR A 192 -23.04 3.83 -3.35
N TYR A 193 -23.32 4.02 -4.63
CA TYR A 193 -24.44 4.85 -5.06
C TYR A 193 -25.78 4.32 -4.53
N ARG A 194 -26.01 3.01 -4.62
CA ARG A 194 -27.22 2.38 -4.08
C ARG A 194 -27.31 2.53 -2.56
N GLU A 195 -26.27 2.22 -1.84
CA GLU A 195 -26.23 2.33 -0.37
C GLU A 195 -26.54 3.75 0.09
N VAL A 196 -25.93 4.76 -0.55
CA VAL A 196 -26.19 6.17 -0.21
C VAL A 196 -27.63 6.57 -0.58
N SER A 197 -28.11 6.19 -1.76
CA SER A 197 -29.44 6.59 -2.23
C SER A 197 -30.57 5.89 -1.48
N GLU A 198 -30.44 4.59 -1.20
CA GLU A 198 -31.45 3.82 -0.50
C GLU A 198 -31.42 4.09 1.01
N GLY A 199 -30.24 4.17 1.61
CA GLY A 199 -30.10 4.39 3.04
C GLY A 199 -30.50 5.79 3.53
N ASN A 200 -30.31 6.82 2.69
CA ASN A 200 -30.55 8.22 3.10
C ASN A 200 -31.80 8.86 2.50
N PHE A 201 -32.21 8.45 1.29
CA PHE A 201 -33.30 9.07 0.56
C PHE A 201 -34.52 8.16 0.33
N ARG A 202 -34.38 6.86 0.50
CA ARG A 202 -35.45 5.89 0.39
C ARG A 202 -35.45 5.00 1.62
N SER A 203 -36.08 5.46 2.71
CA SER A 203 -36.28 4.64 3.90
C SER A 203 -37.41 3.62 3.63
N THR A 204 -37.03 2.47 3.11
CA THR A 204 -37.91 1.29 3.02
C THR A 204 -37.75 0.36 4.24
N TYR A 205 -37.01 0.80 5.26
CA TYR A 205 -36.79 0.01 6.46
C TYR A 205 -38.11 -0.23 7.21
N GLY A 206 -38.55 -1.49 7.24
CA GLY A 206 -39.73 -1.93 7.96
C GLY A 206 -41.01 -1.93 7.14
N LEU A 207 -40.98 -1.54 5.86
CA LEU A 207 -42.15 -1.64 4.97
C LEU A 207 -42.23 -3.06 4.39
N THR A 208 -43.37 -3.72 4.60
CA THR A 208 -43.69 -4.96 3.89
C THR A 208 -44.02 -4.67 2.43
N LYS A 209 -44.01 -5.68 1.55
CA LYS A 209 -44.45 -5.51 0.16
C LYS A 209 -45.87 -4.98 0.06
N GLU A 210 -46.74 -5.36 1.01
CA GLU A 210 -48.13 -4.89 1.09
C GLU A 210 -48.22 -3.42 1.48
N ASP A 211 -47.32 -2.95 2.38
CA ASP A 211 -47.26 -1.53 2.76
C ASP A 211 -46.81 -0.66 1.59
N THR A 212 -45.86 -1.15 0.78
CA THR A 212 -45.39 -0.44 -0.41
C THR A 212 -46.48 -0.28 -1.44
N VAL A 213 -47.32 -1.31 -1.64
CA VAL A 213 -48.48 -1.24 -2.55
C VAL A 213 -49.51 -0.25 -2.01
N LYS A 214 -49.83 -0.31 -0.71
CA LYS A 214 -50.76 0.65 -0.07
C LYS A 214 -50.29 2.10 -0.15
N ILE A 215 -49.00 2.35 -0.02
CA ILE A 215 -48.41 3.69 -0.16
C ILE A 215 -48.46 4.17 -1.61
N MET A 216 -48.29 3.29 -2.60
CA MET A 216 -48.45 3.63 -4.02
C MET A 216 -49.89 3.89 -4.41
N GLU A 217 -50.86 3.21 -3.79
CA GLU A 217 -52.30 3.40 -4.03
C GLU A 217 -52.87 4.58 -3.23
N ALA A 218 -52.23 4.96 -2.12
CA ALA A 218 -52.63 6.14 -1.37
C ALA A 218 -52.30 7.40 -2.19
N ASN A 219 -53.36 8.15 -2.54
CA ASN A 219 -53.21 9.51 -3.06
C ASN A 219 -52.50 10.34 -2.00
N ILE A 220 -51.17 10.52 -2.15
CA ILE A 220 -50.35 11.31 -1.24
C ILE A 220 -50.78 12.75 -1.46
N THR A 221 -51.62 13.28 -0.57
CA THR A 221 -51.85 14.73 -0.46
C THR A 221 -50.48 15.37 -0.18
N GLU A 222 -50.02 16.29 -1.00
CA GLU A 222 -48.80 17.04 -0.76
C GLU A 222 -48.92 17.75 0.59
N TYR A 223 -48.30 17.15 1.64
CA TYR A 223 -48.19 17.82 2.93
C TYR A 223 -47.11 18.91 2.80
N ASN A 224 -47.51 20.14 3.07
CA ASN A 224 -46.53 21.22 3.19
C ASN A 224 -45.73 21.02 4.49
N ILE A 225 -44.50 20.51 4.32
CA ILE A 225 -43.59 20.17 5.43
C ILE A 225 -43.25 21.42 6.25
N ASP A 226 -43.17 22.60 5.60
CA ASP A 226 -42.85 23.86 6.27
C ASP A 226 -43.96 24.26 7.24
N SER A 227 -45.24 24.11 6.86
CA SER A 227 -46.36 24.41 7.74
C SER A 227 -46.44 23.43 8.93
N LEU A 228 -46.11 22.15 8.75
CA LEU A 228 -46.01 21.18 9.86
C LEU A 228 -44.86 21.54 10.82
N TYR A 229 -43.75 22.01 10.29
CA TYR A 229 -42.63 22.45 11.10
C TYR A 229 -42.95 23.72 11.89
N GLU A 230 -43.66 24.68 11.31
CA GLU A 230 -44.04 25.92 12.01
C GLU A 230 -44.95 25.68 13.20
N VAL A 231 -45.88 24.74 13.11
CA VAL A 231 -46.85 24.40 14.18
C VAL A 231 -46.26 23.50 15.25
N ALA A 232 -45.12 22.82 14.96
CA ALA A 232 -44.52 21.86 15.89
C ALA A 232 -43.97 22.52 17.19
N PRO A 233 -44.09 21.86 18.36
CA PRO A 233 -43.50 22.32 19.62
C PRO A 233 -42.00 22.50 19.52
N LEU A 234 -41.44 23.46 20.27
CA LEU A 234 -40.00 23.78 20.26
C LEU A 234 -39.08 22.54 20.47
N MET A 235 -39.47 21.67 21.38
CA MET A 235 -38.69 20.42 21.64
C MET A 235 -38.67 19.49 20.43
N GLN A 236 -39.76 19.40 19.66
CA GLN A 236 -39.78 18.61 18.43
C GLN A 236 -38.96 19.25 17.34
N LYS A 237 -39.01 20.58 17.19
CA LYS A 237 -38.14 21.33 16.26
C LYS A 237 -36.65 21.08 16.54
N GLN A 238 -36.26 21.19 17.80
CA GLN A 238 -34.87 20.90 18.20
C GLN A 238 -34.45 19.44 17.91
N LYS A 239 -35.34 18.49 18.18
CA LYS A 239 -35.10 17.07 17.89
C LYS A 239 -34.94 16.79 16.39
N VAL A 240 -35.78 17.42 15.55
CA VAL A 240 -35.69 17.27 14.10
C VAL A 240 -34.41 17.88 13.57
N ILE A 241 -34.02 19.09 14.01
CA ILE A 241 -32.78 19.75 13.59
C ILE A 241 -31.56 18.94 14.03
N SER A 242 -31.51 18.52 15.31
CA SER A 242 -30.38 17.73 15.81
C SER A 242 -30.24 16.37 15.08
N SER A 243 -31.37 15.72 14.81
CA SER A 243 -31.39 14.46 14.03
C SER A 243 -30.94 14.68 12.59
N ALA A 244 -31.38 15.76 11.95
CA ALA A 244 -30.96 16.11 10.60
C ALA A 244 -29.47 16.45 10.53
N ALA A 245 -28.96 17.23 11.50
CA ALA A 245 -27.54 17.55 11.60
C ALA A 245 -26.68 16.28 11.78
N SER A 246 -27.07 15.41 12.70
CA SER A 246 -26.37 14.14 12.92
C SER A 246 -26.38 13.22 11.69
N ARG A 247 -27.53 13.17 10.98
CA ARG A 247 -27.60 12.40 9.71
C ARG A 247 -26.70 13.00 8.62
N ALA A 248 -26.66 14.31 8.50
CA ALA A 248 -25.82 14.99 7.52
C ALA A 248 -24.33 14.76 7.82
N GLU A 249 -23.94 14.81 9.09
CA GLU A 249 -22.56 14.53 9.54
C GLU A 249 -22.16 13.08 9.25
N ASN A 250 -23.03 12.12 9.60
CA ASN A 250 -22.78 10.70 9.33
C ASN A 250 -22.69 10.44 7.81
N LEU A 251 -23.56 11.03 7.01
CA LEU A 251 -23.53 10.92 5.55
C LEU A 251 -22.25 11.51 4.98
N SER A 252 -21.82 12.68 5.46
CA SER A 252 -20.57 13.32 5.05
C SER A 252 -19.37 12.42 5.35
N SER A 253 -19.33 11.85 6.55
CA SER A 253 -18.28 10.93 6.98
C SER A 253 -18.24 9.66 6.11
N ASP A 254 -19.41 9.08 5.82
CA ASP A 254 -19.53 7.88 4.99
C ASP A 254 -19.10 8.15 3.54
N ILE A 255 -19.53 9.28 2.95
CA ILE A 255 -19.11 9.69 1.61
C ILE A 255 -17.60 9.93 1.56
N ASN A 256 -17.03 10.58 2.56
CA ASN A 256 -15.58 10.83 2.63
C ASN A 256 -14.80 9.50 2.70
N PHE A 257 -15.24 8.55 3.51
CA PHE A 257 -14.63 7.22 3.60
C PHE A 257 -14.70 6.46 2.27
N LYS A 258 -15.89 6.44 1.63
CA LYS A 258 -16.09 5.81 0.32
C LYS A 258 -15.26 6.47 -0.77
N SER A 259 -15.16 7.80 -0.76
CA SER A 259 -14.30 8.56 -1.68
C SER A 259 -12.83 8.22 -1.50
N TYR A 260 -12.36 8.12 -0.26
CA TYR A 260 -10.98 7.71 0.03
C TYR A 260 -10.68 6.29 -0.49
N THR A 261 -11.60 5.35 -0.27
CA THR A 261 -11.46 3.96 -0.73
C THR A 261 -11.42 3.89 -2.26
N MET A 262 -12.30 4.63 -2.95
CA MET A 262 -12.29 4.72 -4.42
C MET A 262 -11.02 5.40 -4.93
N GLY A 263 -10.53 6.43 -4.25
CA GLY A 263 -9.28 7.11 -4.60
C GLY A 263 -8.06 6.17 -4.55
N SER A 264 -8.00 5.28 -3.57
CA SER A 264 -6.95 4.24 -3.47
C SER A 264 -7.03 3.25 -4.64
N HIS A 265 -8.23 2.82 -5.00
CA HIS A 265 -8.47 1.94 -6.14
C HIS A 265 -8.06 2.60 -7.46
N ASP A 266 -8.48 3.85 -7.68
CA ASP A 266 -8.12 4.64 -8.86
C ASP A 266 -6.62 4.88 -8.97
N TYR A 267 -5.94 5.13 -7.85
CA TYR A 267 -4.49 5.26 -7.82
C TYR A 267 -3.79 3.98 -8.29
N SER A 268 -4.25 2.82 -7.81
CA SER A 268 -3.71 1.52 -8.24
C SER A 268 -3.92 1.28 -9.73
N MET A 269 -5.12 1.59 -10.25
CA MET A 269 -5.45 1.47 -11.68
C MET A 269 -4.55 2.37 -12.54
N ARG A 270 -4.43 3.66 -12.18
CA ARG A 270 -3.57 4.63 -12.91
C ARG A 270 -2.11 4.18 -12.93
N LYS A 271 -1.63 3.56 -11.86
CA LYS A 271 -0.27 3.01 -11.80
C LYS A 271 -0.06 1.91 -12.87
N HIS A 272 -1.05 1.06 -13.10
CA HIS A 272 -1.01 0.06 -14.16
C HIS A 272 -1.09 0.70 -15.56
N GLU A 273 -1.93 1.71 -15.75
CA GLU A 273 -2.02 2.46 -17.01
C GLU A 273 -0.70 3.17 -17.35
N ILE A 274 -0.06 3.80 -16.36
CA ILE A 274 1.23 4.46 -16.54
C ILE A 274 2.29 3.44 -17.00
N GLU A 275 2.38 2.27 -16.36
CA GLU A 275 3.34 1.24 -16.77
C GLU A 275 3.05 0.68 -18.16
N TRP A 276 1.78 0.56 -18.53
CA TRP A 276 1.38 0.15 -19.88
C TRP A 276 1.86 1.15 -20.93
N HIS A 277 1.58 2.44 -20.76
CA HIS A 277 2.03 3.49 -21.68
C HIS A 277 3.54 3.63 -21.69
N LYS A 278 4.21 3.49 -20.58
CA LYS A 278 5.66 3.58 -20.42
C LYS A 278 6.39 2.57 -21.29
N LYS A 279 5.89 1.33 -21.41
CA LYS A 279 6.48 0.30 -22.27
C LYS A 279 6.55 0.71 -23.75
N ILE A 280 5.52 1.37 -24.24
CA ILE A 280 5.46 1.87 -25.61
C ILE A 280 6.33 3.13 -25.75
N THR A 281 6.16 4.08 -24.84
CA THR A 281 6.82 5.39 -24.93
C THR A 281 8.34 5.28 -24.89
N ILE A 282 8.89 4.44 -24.00
CA ILE A 282 10.35 4.26 -23.89
C ILE A 282 10.89 3.59 -25.16
N SER A 283 10.18 2.61 -25.71
CA SER A 283 10.61 1.95 -26.96
C SER A 283 10.56 2.92 -28.14
N LEU A 284 9.53 3.77 -28.22
CA LEU A 284 9.36 4.74 -29.28
C LEU A 284 10.31 5.93 -29.15
N SER A 285 10.78 6.25 -27.93
CA SER A 285 11.72 7.34 -27.70
C SER A 285 13.03 7.20 -28.47
N CYS A 286 13.49 5.96 -28.69
CA CYS A 286 14.66 5.69 -29.53
C CYS A 286 14.48 6.24 -30.95
N LEU A 287 13.29 6.12 -31.52
CA LEU A 287 12.95 6.61 -32.84
C LEU A 287 12.87 8.14 -32.87
N LEU A 288 12.28 8.75 -31.85
CA LEU A 288 12.21 10.20 -31.70
C LEU A 288 13.61 10.82 -31.59
N PHE A 289 14.49 10.25 -30.79
CA PHE A 289 15.87 10.72 -30.65
C PHE A 289 16.65 10.58 -31.96
N PHE A 290 16.40 9.54 -32.73
CA PHE A 290 16.99 9.40 -34.05
C PHE A 290 16.55 10.53 -35.00
N PHE A 291 15.25 10.84 -35.06
CA PHE A 291 14.74 11.91 -35.93
C PHE A 291 15.20 13.30 -35.49
N ILE A 292 15.46 13.51 -34.21
CA ILE A 292 16.03 14.76 -33.69
C ILE A 292 17.55 14.82 -33.95
N GLY A 293 18.26 13.75 -33.65
CA GLY A 293 19.72 13.69 -33.72
C GLY A 293 20.28 13.70 -35.14
N ALA A 294 19.61 13.08 -36.10
CA ALA A 294 20.09 12.99 -37.46
C ALA A 294 20.12 14.37 -38.18
N PRO A 295 19.08 15.21 -38.16
CA PRO A 295 19.16 16.59 -38.69
C PRO A 295 20.14 17.46 -37.93
N LEU A 296 20.19 17.34 -36.61
CA LEU A 296 21.05 18.10 -35.74
C LEU A 296 22.54 17.83 -36.06
N GLY A 297 22.90 16.54 -36.22
CA GLY A 297 24.25 16.14 -36.67
C GLY A 297 24.63 16.66 -38.05
N GLY A 298 23.63 16.82 -38.95
CA GLY A 298 23.82 17.43 -40.28
C GLY A 298 24.07 18.93 -40.25
N ILE A 299 23.50 19.64 -39.28
CA ILE A 299 23.64 21.08 -39.08
C ILE A 299 24.99 21.43 -38.43
N ILE A 300 25.44 20.60 -37.50
CA ILE A 300 26.70 20.81 -36.75
C ILE A 300 27.90 20.32 -37.61
N ARG A 301 28.18 20.99 -38.72
CA ARG A 301 29.27 20.61 -39.63
C ARG A 301 30.69 20.90 -39.12
N LYS A 302 30.90 21.76 -38.11
CA LYS A 302 32.21 22.25 -37.67
C LYS A 302 32.48 22.15 -36.17
N GLY A 303 31.62 21.50 -35.39
CA GLY A 303 31.85 21.28 -33.97
C GLY A 303 32.36 19.87 -33.72
N GLY A 304 33.48 19.73 -33.03
CA GLY A 304 33.98 18.43 -32.57
C GLY A 304 32.98 17.71 -31.68
N LEU A 305 33.34 16.52 -31.20
CA LEU A 305 32.49 15.66 -30.35
C LEU A 305 31.77 16.36 -29.18
N GLY A 306 32.26 17.55 -28.73
CA GLY A 306 31.67 18.30 -27.63
C GLY A 306 30.28 18.91 -27.90
N MET A 307 30.02 19.38 -29.15
CA MET A 307 28.73 20.01 -29.47
C MET A 307 27.52 19.05 -29.43
N PRO A 308 27.59 17.82 -29.98
CA PRO A 308 26.51 16.86 -29.84
C PRO A 308 26.20 16.48 -28.38
N VAL A 309 27.23 16.44 -27.53
CA VAL A 309 27.07 16.16 -26.11
C VAL A 309 26.34 17.30 -25.38
N ILE A 310 26.74 18.57 -25.64
CA ILE A 310 26.09 19.74 -25.03
C ILE A 310 24.62 19.83 -25.45
N VAL A 311 24.31 19.59 -26.71
CA VAL A 311 22.95 19.64 -27.22
C VAL A 311 22.13 18.46 -26.68
N SER A 312 22.74 17.26 -26.54
CA SER A 312 22.08 16.12 -25.91
C SER A 312 21.72 16.40 -24.47
N VAL A 313 22.60 17.02 -23.69
CA VAL A 313 22.34 17.40 -22.30
C VAL A 313 21.30 18.51 -22.18
N MET A 314 21.21 19.42 -23.17
CA MET A 314 20.16 20.47 -23.19
C MET A 314 18.77 19.92 -23.54
N LEU A 315 18.70 18.82 -24.28
CA LEU A 315 17.43 18.19 -24.69
C LEU A 315 16.91 17.17 -23.66
N PHE A 316 17.73 16.73 -22.73
CA PHE A 316 17.40 15.82 -21.65
C PHE A 316 17.17 16.57 -20.34
#